data_3bfe4dc2a96ef1a77a2a1e3072dece96
#
_entry.id   3bfe4dc2a96ef1a77a2a1e3072dece96
#
_cell.length_a   1.000
_cell.length_b   1.000
_cell.length_c   1.000
_cell.angle_alpha   90.00
_cell.angle_beta   90.00
_cell.angle_gamma   90.00
#
_symmetry.space_group_name_H-M   'P 1'
#
loop_
_entity.id
_entity.type
_entity.pdbx_description
1 polymer ?
#
loop_
_entity_poly.entity_id
_entity_poly.type
_entity_poly.pdbx_seq_one_letter_code
_entity_poly.pdbx_strand_id
1 'polypeptide(L)'
;MTLGIATLAVAGAVFAQDPPAKAPAKKSGSAASGGSATKGKEVFDKKCSVCHYADSDAKKIGPGLKGLGKRGTFTVNNNKVTDEALKTWIENGDNLMPPFKDVLDAAQIKDVVAYVKTL
;
A
#
# COMPACT_ATOMS: atom_id res chain seq x y z
N MET A 1 -60.43 48.29 -15.99
CA MET A 1 -59.64 47.28 -16.71
C MET A 1 -58.19 47.43 -16.23
N THR A 2 -57.77 46.59 -15.26
CA THR A 2 -56.43 46.58 -14.72
C THR A 2 -55.88 45.15 -14.89
N LEU A 3 -54.93 45.01 -15.81
CA LEU A 3 -54.22 43.78 -16.03
C LEU A 3 -53.18 43.59 -14.92
N GLY A 4 -53.33 42.53 -14.12
CA GLY A 4 -52.33 42.11 -13.17
C GLY A 4 -51.32 41.17 -13.85
N ILE A 5 -50.07 41.58 -13.83
CA ILE A 5 -48.96 40.77 -14.28
C ILE A 5 -48.50 39.87 -13.12
N ALA A 6 -48.71 38.57 -13.20
CA ALA A 6 -48.18 37.62 -12.25
C ALA A 6 -46.73 37.29 -12.62
N THR A 7 -45.80 37.70 -11.78
CA THR A 7 -44.38 37.31 -11.87
C THR A 7 -44.19 35.92 -11.26
N LEU A 8 -43.86 34.96 -12.10
CA LEU A 8 -43.47 33.61 -11.67
C LEU A 8 -42.00 33.67 -11.16
N ALA A 9 -41.79 33.48 -9.88
CA ALA A 9 -40.46 33.29 -9.31
C ALA A 9 -40.05 31.82 -9.50
N VAL A 10 -39.07 31.58 -10.35
CA VAL A 10 -38.44 30.28 -10.49
C VAL A 10 -37.38 30.13 -9.39
N ALA A 11 -37.68 29.35 -8.38
CA ALA A 11 -36.72 28.96 -7.36
C ALA A 11 -35.77 27.91 -7.95
N GLY A 12 -34.54 28.36 -8.27
CA GLY A 12 -33.47 27.47 -8.66
C GLY A 12 -33.00 26.64 -7.46
N ALA A 13 -33.26 25.35 -7.47
CA ALA A 13 -32.68 24.41 -6.51
C ALA A 13 -31.18 24.22 -6.83
N VAL A 14 -30.34 24.81 -5.99
CA VAL A 14 -28.90 24.53 -6.02
C VAL A 14 -28.70 23.14 -5.43
N PHE A 15 -28.42 22.15 -6.28
CA PHE A 15 -27.94 20.86 -5.83
C PHE A 15 -26.52 21.03 -5.30
N ALA A 16 -26.38 21.08 -3.99
CA ALA A 16 -25.10 20.93 -3.33
C ALA A 16 -24.61 19.50 -3.60
N GLN A 17 -23.61 19.37 -4.45
CA GLN A 17 -22.91 18.09 -4.62
C GLN A 17 -22.04 17.89 -3.38
N ASP A 18 -22.45 16.95 -2.53
CA ASP A 18 -21.60 16.47 -1.44
C ASP A 18 -20.29 15.93 -2.02
N PRO A 19 -19.12 16.35 -1.50
CA PRO A 19 -17.86 15.72 -1.88
C PRO A 19 -17.88 14.24 -1.45
N PRO A 20 -17.34 13.32 -2.25
CA PRO A 20 -17.34 11.90 -1.91
C PRO A 20 -16.68 11.70 -0.57
N ALA A 21 -17.42 11.10 0.35
CA ALA A 21 -16.94 10.78 1.68
C ALA A 21 -15.66 9.95 1.55
N LYS A 22 -14.54 10.49 2.08
CA LYS A 22 -13.32 9.71 2.29
C LYS A 22 -13.68 8.49 3.11
N ALA A 23 -13.51 7.29 2.51
CA ALA A 23 -13.63 6.05 3.23
C ALA A 23 -12.74 6.11 4.48
N PRO A 24 -13.22 5.66 5.66
CA PRO A 24 -12.43 5.69 6.86
C PRO A 24 -11.19 4.81 6.64
N ALA A 25 -10.02 5.42 6.66
CA ALA A 25 -8.76 4.69 6.68
C ALA A 25 -8.78 3.82 7.95
N LYS A 26 -8.88 2.50 7.78
CA LYS A 26 -8.65 1.58 8.88
C LYS A 26 -7.22 1.81 9.35
N LYS A 27 -7.10 2.40 10.54
CA LYS A 27 -5.84 2.47 11.25
C LYS A 27 -5.44 1.03 11.60
N SER A 28 -4.70 0.38 10.72
CA SER A 28 -3.95 -0.80 11.08
C SER A 28 -2.70 -0.31 11.78
N GLY A 29 -2.74 -0.36 13.11
CA GLY A 29 -1.61 0.00 13.92
C GLY A 29 -0.49 -1.02 13.72
N SER A 30 0.63 -0.55 13.23
CA SER A 30 1.94 -1.00 13.64
C SER A 30 2.93 0.07 13.26
N ALA A 31 3.11 1.03 14.13
CA ALA A 31 4.09 2.09 14.04
C ALA A 31 5.45 1.59 14.53
N ALA A 32 6.08 0.61 13.88
CA ALA A 32 7.41 0.16 14.27
C ALA A 32 8.50 0.53 13.26
N SER A 33 8.16 0.91 12.02
CA SER A 33 9.14 1.23 10.97
C SER A 33 8.95 2.60 10.33
N GLY A 34 7.99 3.40 10.78
CA GLY A 34 7.71 4.70 10.19
C GLY A 34 7.08 4.67 8.78
N GLY A 35 6.78 3.48 8.24
CA GLY A 35 6.10 3.30 6.96
C GLY A 35 4.62 2.96 7.10
N SER A 36 3.85 3.17 6.04
CA SER A 36 2.43 2.82 5.96
C SER A 36 2.24 1.47 5.29
N ALA A 37 1.74 0.47 6.03
CA ALA A 37 1.44 -0.85 5.47
C ALA A 37 0.38 -0.78 4.35
N THR A 38 -0.57 0.14 4.41
CA THR A 38 -1.57 0.34 3.36
C THR A 38 -0.94 0.80 2.06
N LYS A 39 -0.08 1.81 2.11
CA LYS A 39 0.69 2.26 0.93
C LYS A 39 1.69 1.20 0.48
N GLY A 40 2.30 0.49 1.42
CA GLY A 40 3.20 -0.62 1.14
C GLY A 40 2.53 -1.75 0.37
N LYS A 41 1.27 -2.04 0.67
CA LYS A 41 0.48 -3.00 -0.11
C LYS A 41 0.33 -2.56 -1.57
N GLU A 42 0.05 -1.29 -1.81
CA GLU A 42 -0.05 -0.75 -3.19
C GLU A 42 1.26 -0.87 -3.96
N VAL A 43 2.39 -0.60 -3.29
CA VAL A 43 3.73 -0.78 -3.88
C VAL A 43 3.98 -2.26 -4.17
N PHE A 44 3.65 -3.14 -3.22
CA PHE A 44 3.79 -4.58 -3.37
C PHE A 44 3.00 -5.11 -4.56
N ASP A 45 1.73 -4.75 -4.66
CA ASP A 45 0.85 -5.21 -5.74
C ASP A 45 1.37 -4.79 -7.12
N LYS A 46 1.99 -3.62 -7.22
CA LYS A 46 2.52 -3.09 -8.49
C LYS A 46 3.92 -3.58 -8.86
N LYS A 47 4.76 -3.88 -7.88
CA LYS A 47 6.19 -4.11 -8.10
C LYS A 47 6.69 -5.49 -7.65
N CYS A 48 6.09 -6.05 -6.62
CA CYS A 48 6.59 -7.27 -5.97
C CYS A 48 5.75 -8.51 -6.31
N SER A 49 4.44 -8.33 -6.54
CA SER A 49 3.51 -9.43 -6.82
C SER A 49 3.81 -10.21 -8.11
N VAL A 50 4.60 -9.63 -9.01
CA VAL A 50 5.09 -10.31 -10.23
C VAL A 50 5.93 -11.53 -9.86
N CYS A 51 6.71 -11.44 -8.79
CA CYS A 51 7.66 -12.48 -8.36
C CYS A 51 7.32 -13.13 -7.02
N HIS A 52 6.48 -12.51 -6.20
CA HIS A 52 6.16 -12.99 -4.86
C HIS A 52 4.66 -13.14 -4.64
N TYR A 53 4.27 -14.16 -3.88
CA TYR A 53 2.93 -14.26 -3.30
C TYR A 53 2.95 -13.65 -1.89
N ALA A 54 1.97 -12.82 -1.58
CA ALA A 54 1.79 -12.26 -0.24
C ALA A 54 1.08 -13.24 0.71
N ASP A 55 0.16 -14.03 0.16
CA ASP A 55 -0.80 -14.88 0.89
C ASP A 55 -0.48 -16.38 0.79
N SER A 56 0.63 -16.74 0.17
CA SER A 56 1.05 -18.12 -0.02
C SER A 56 2.54 -18.27 0.29
N ASP A 57 2.93 -19.43 0.76
CA ASP A 57 4.31 -19.87 0.94
C ASP A 57 4.89 -20.54 -0.32
N ALA A 58 4.04 -20.75 -1.33
CA ALA A 58 4.47 -21.31 -2.60
C ALA A 58 5.49 -20.42 -3.30
N LYS A 59 6.47 -21.05 -3.94
CA LYS A 59 7.46 -20.34 -4.74
C LYS A 59 6.83 -19.91 -6.09
N LYS A 60 7.08 -18.67 -6.48
CA LYS A 60 6.84 -18.14 -7.82
C LYS A 60 8.19 -17.99 -8.53
N ILE A 61 8.60 -16.78 -8.89
CA ILE A 61 9.99 -16.48 -9.25
C ILE A 61 10.81 -16.35 -7.96
N GLY A 62 10.31 -15.57 -7.02
CA GLY A 62 10.81 -15.49 -5.65
C GLY A 62 10.02 -16.37 -4.68
N PRO A 63 10.46 -16.49 -3.43
CA PRO A 63 9.76 -17.23 -2.39
C PRO A 63 8.42 -16.56 -2.05
N GLY A 64 7.45 -17.36 -1.61
CA GLY A 64 6.23 -16.86 -1.01
C GLY A 64 6.51 -16.18 0.32
N LEU A 65 5.76 -15.11 0.61
CA LEU A 65 6.03 -14.26 1.79
C LEU A 65 5.03 -14.47 2.93
N LYS A 66 4.05 -15.37 2.76
CA LYS A 66 3.10 -15.69 3.81
C LYS A 66 3.81 -16.08 5.11
N GLY A 67 3.40 -15.42 6.18
CA GLY A 67 3.95 -15.68 7.52
C GLY A 67 5.37 -15.17 7.75
N LEU A 68 5.92 -14.35 6.85
CA LEU A 68 7.28 -13.82 6.99
C LEU A 68 7.48 -13.04 8.29
N GLY A 69 6.56 -12.15 8.62
CA GLY A 69 6.61 -11.37 9.85
C GLY A 69 6.53 -12.23 11.11
N LYS A 70 5.69 -13.27 11.11
CA LYS A 70 5.55 -14.20 12.24
C LYS A 70 6.74 -15.14 12.37
N ARG A 71 7.27 -15.60 11.25
CA ARG A 71 8.43 -16.51 11.20
C ARG A 71 9.70 -15.82 11.70
N GLY A 72 9.85 -14.53 11.42
CA GLY A 72 10.98 -13.72 11.85
C GLY A 72 12.31 -14.07 11.16
N THR A 73 12.31 -14.96 10.19
CA THR A 73 13.49 -15.35 9.41
C THR A 73 13.17 -15.49 7.93
N PHE A 74 14.15 -15.18 7.09
CA PHE A 74 14.07 -15.42 5.65
C PHE A 74 14.20 -16.92 5.34
N THR A 75 13.39 -17.42 4.40
CA THR A 75 13.46 -18.83 3.98
C THR A 75 14.70 -19.16 3.15
N VAL A 76 15.34 -18.15 2.57
CA VAL A 76 16.47 -18.35 1.65
C VAL A 76 17.83 -18.48 2.36
N ASN A 77 17.98 -17.91 3.55
CA ASN A 77 19.26 -17.88 4.27
C ASN A 77 19.14 -17.97 5.79
N ASN A 78 17.92 -18.09 6.34
CA ASN A 78 17.62 -18.12 7.77
C ASN A 78 18.05 -16.88 8.57
N ASN A 79 18.43 -15.79 7.90
CA ASN A 79 18.74 -14.54 8.56
C ASN A 79 17.47 -13.93 9.16
N LYS A 80 17.64 -13.13 10.23
CA LYS A 80 16.52 -12.45 10.90
C LYS A 80 15.86 -11.43 9.98
N VAL A 81 14.54 -11.42 9.98
CA VAL A 81 13.73 -10.39 9.35
C VAL A 81 13.70 -9.17 10.26
N THR A 82 14.37 -8.12 9.84
CA THR A 82 14.37 -6.80 10.47
C THR A 82 14.03 -5.75 9.43
N ASP A 83 13.64 -4.56 9.85
CA ASP A 83 13.37 -3.45 8.94
C ASP A 83 14.59 -3.14 8.07
N GLU A 84 15.77 -3.13 8.68
CA GLU A 84 17.03 -2.86 7.98
C GLU A 84 17.40 -3.97 7.00
N ALA A 85 17.21 -5.23 7.39
CA ALA A 85 17.48 -6.36 6.51
C ALA A 85 16.52 -6.37 5.29
N LEU A 86 15.23 -6.10 5.51
CA LEU A 86 14.24 -5.99 4.43
C LEU A 86 14.56 -4.81 3.52
N LYS A 87 14.85 -3.64 4.10
CA LYS A 87 15.23 -2.46 3.35
C LYS A 87 16.44 -2.74 2.47
N THR A 88 17.53 -3.22 3.07
CA THR A 88 18.77 -3.54 2.36
C THR A 88 18.54 -4.54 1.22
N TRP A 89 17.73 -5.55 1.47
CA TRP A 89 17.40 -6.55 0.43
C TRP A 89 16.60 -5.96 -0.72
N ILE A 90 15.59 -5.15 -0.42
CA ILE A 90 14.76 -4.48 -1.44
C ILE A 90 15.60 -3.48 -2.25
N GLU A 91 16.46 -2.70 -1.57
CA GLU A 91 17.33 -1.71 -2.22
C GLU A 91 18.34 -2.35 -3.18
N ASN A 92 18.98 -3.41 -2.76
CA ASN A 92 20.11 -4.00 -3.51
C ASN A 92 19.74 -5.23 -4.33
N GLY A 93 18.62 -5.89 -4.02
CA GLY A 93 18.21 -7.11 -4.68
C GLY A 93 19.11 -8.32 -4.37
N ASP A 94 19.00 -9.33 -5.21
CA ASP A 94 19.75 -10.59 -5.19
C ASP A 94 19.81 -11.14 -6.62
N ASN A 95 20.38 -12.32 -6.83
CA ASN A 95 20.56 -12.94 -8.15
C ASN A 95 19.34 -12.89 -9.06
N LEU A 96 18.15 -13.10 -8.51
CA LEU A 96 16.88 -13.10 -9.25
C LEU A 96 16.00 -11.88 -8.95
N MET A 97 16.24 -11.21 -7.83
CA MET A 97 15.49 -10.04 -7.41
C MET A 97 16.23 -8.77 -7.84
N PRO A 98 15.66 -7.96 -8.72
CA PRO A 98 16.33 -6.72 -9.14
C PRO A 98 16.43 -5.73 -7.98
N PRO A 99 17.43 -4.82 -7.99
CA PRO A 99 17.53 -3.74 -7.03
C PRO A 99 16.41 -2.71 -7.26
N PHE A 100 15.77 -2.27 -6.17
CA PHE A 100 14.68 -1.29 -6.24
C PHE A 100 15.05 0.11 -5.78
N LYS A 101 16.28 0.36 -5.34
CA LYS A 101 16.74 1.68 -4.87
C LYS A 101 16.60 2.80 -5.91
N ASP A 102 16.64 2.45 -7.20
CA ASP A 102 16.52 3.40 -8.31
C ASP A 102 15.09 3.43 -8.90
N VAL A 103 14.20 2.58 -8.40
CA VAL A 103 12.80 2.40 -8.86
C VAL A 103 11.80 2.92 -7.84
N LEU A 104 12.10 2.76 -6.56
CA LEU A 104 11.29 3.19 -5.43
C LEU A 104 12.04 4.25 -4.63
N ASP A 105 11.31 5.28 -4.19
CA ASP A 105 11.85 6.24 -3.25
C ASP A 105 11.95 5.66 -1.82
N ALA A 106 12.66 6.38 -0.94
CA ALA A 106 12.89 5.93 0.43
C ALA A 106 11.58 5.76 1.24
N ALA A 107 10.55 6.55 0.94
CA ALA A 107 9.25 6.44 1.59
C ALA A 107 8.51 5.17 1.13
N GLN A 108 8.51 4.89 -0.16
CA GLN A 108 7.92 3.68 -0.74
C GLN A 108 8.61 2.41 -0.24
N ILE A 109 9.94 2.44 -0.07
CA ILE A 109 10.69 1.31 0.51
C ILE A 109 10.28 1.09 1.97
N LYS A 110 10.17 2.14 2.78
CA LYS A 110 9.67 2.05 4.15
C LYS A 110 8.24 1.50 4.20
N ASP A 111 7.38 1.95 3.31
CA ASP A 111 5.99 1.52 3.23
C ASP A 111 5.90 0.03 2.90
N VAL A 112 6.63 -0.45 1.89
CA VAL A 112 6.60 -1.87 1.53
C VAL A 112 7.25 -2.76 2.59
N VAL A 113 8.28 -2.28 3.29
CA VAL A 113 8.84 -2.97 4.47
C VAL A 113 7.78 -3.13 5.56
N ALA A 114 7.04 -2.06 5.87
CA ALA A 114 5.96 -2.11 6.84
C ALA A 114 4.87 -3.12 6.44
N TYR A 115 4.49 -3.18 5.17
CA TYR A 115 3.51 -4.15 4.67
C TYR A 115 4.02 -5.59 4.75
N VAL A 116 5.21 -5.87 4.24
CA VAL A 116 5.78 -7.23 4.19
C VAL A 116 5.93 -7.83 5.60
N LYS A 117 6.17 -7.02 6.60
CA LYS A 117 6.19 -7.46 8.01
C LYS A 117 4.81 -7.85 8.57
N THR A 118 3.74 -7.51 7.90
CA THR A 118 2.39 -7.94 8.29
C THR A 118 2.00 -9.30 7.73
N LEU A 119 2.78 -9.85 6.83
CA LEU A 119 2.52 -11.12 6.15
C LEU A 119 2.87 -12.34 6.99
#